data_e1c473d755371c09ee973f3cd2f6ed03
#
_entry.id   e1c473d755371c09ee973f3cd2f6ed03
#
_cell.length_a   1.000
_cell.length_b   1.000
_cell.length_c   1.000
_cell.angle_alpha   90.00
_cell.angle_beta   90.00
_cell.angle_gamma   90.00
#
_symmetry.space_group_name_H-M   'P 1'
#
loop_
_entity.id
_entity.type
_entity.pdbx_description
1 polymer ?
#
loop_
_entity_poly.entity_id
_entity_poly.type
_entity_poly.pdbx_seq_one_letter_code
_entity_poly.pdbx_strand_id
1 'polypeptide(L)'
;MRAAAILILALALALPVGAQETRLRALDTGDESRGWDAVGKLLLADRGFCTGALIRPDLVLTAAHCLYDKESGRRIDPARIEFLAGWRNGRAAAYRHARRAVVHPDYVYSSENPAERVPVDIAVLELDQPIRLPSITPFAIERPPLNGGQVGVVSYAQGRSEAPSLQEICNVLGRMPGSLVLSCSVDFGSSGAPVFTIENGRTRIVSVVSAKAEMDGKPIALGADLEDPLEDVLAELDADEGQIRRVQPQLRMSAGAGGGAKFLRPESP
;
A
#
# COMPACT_ATOMS: atom_id res chain seq x y z
N MET A 1 -18.63 -74.35 -18.84
CA MET A 1 -18.20 -73.46 -17.73
C MET A 1 -17.76 -72.13 -18.33
N ARG A 2 -18.58 -71.08 -18.19
CA ARG A 2 -18.32 -69.74 -18.72
C ARG A 2 -17.94 -68.80 -17.56
N ALA A 3 -16.69 -68.37 -17.50
CA ALA A 3 -16.21 -67.41 -16.52
C ALA A 3 -16.61 -65.99 -16.95
N ALA A 4 -17.40 -65.31 -16.18
CA ALA A 4 -17.76 -63.88 -16.35
C ALA A 4 -16.69 -63.04 -15.67
N ALA A 5 -15.90 -62.30 -16.44
CA ALA A 5 -14.98 -61.32 -15.91
C ALA A 5 -15.75 -60.03 -15.53
N ILE A 6 -15.79 -59.73 -14.25
CA ILE A 6 -16.36 -58.44 -13.72
C ILE A 6 -15.28 -57.40 -13.80
N LEU A 7 -15.47 -56.44 -14.72
CA LEU A 7 -14.62 -55.24 -14.87
C LEU A 7 -15.09 -54.20 -13.86
N ILE A 8 -14.35 -54.03 -12.74
CA ILE A 8 -14.62 -52.99 -11.76
C ILE A 8 -14.00 -51.69 -12.29
N LEU A 9 -14.85 -50.81 -12.79
CA LEU A 9 -14.46 -49.44 -13.19
C LEU A 9 -14.31 -48.59 -11.94
N ALA A 10 -13.08 -48.38 -11.46
CA ALA A 10 -12.78 -47.46 -10.38
C ALA A 10 -12.94 -46.01 -10.85
N LEU A 11 -14.07 -45.41 -10.55
CA LEU A 11 -14.34 -43.98 -10.76
C LEU A 11 -13.54 -43.20 -9.72
N ALA A 12 -12.35 -42.69 -10.07
CA ALA A 12 -11.56 -41.81 -9.23
C ALA A 12 -12.32 -40.47 -9.10
N LEU A 13 -12.96 -40.27 -7.96
CA LEU A 13 -13.51 -38.98 -7.55
C LEU A 13 -12.33 -38.02 -7.32
N ALA A 14 -12.01 -37.22 -8.31
CA ALA A 14 -11.11 -36.09 -8.14
C ALA A 14 -11.80 -35.08 -7.21
N LEU A 15 -11.47 -35.11 -5.93
CA LEU A 15 -11.83 -34.06 -4.99
C LEU A 15 -11.11 -32.78 -5.43
N PRO A 16 -11.79 -31.62 -5.44
CA PRO A 16 -11.12 -30.35 -5.70
C PRO A 16 -10.06 -30.16 -4.60
N VAL A 17 -8.79 -30.20 -4.96
CA VAL A 17 -7.70 -29.78 -4.08
C VAL A 17 -7.82 -28.27 -3.95
N GLY A 18 -8.55 -27.80 -2.94
CA GLY A 18 -8.49 -26.41 -2.52
C GLY A 18 -7.04 -26.09 -2.17
N ALA A 19 -6.45 -25.05 -2.77
CA ALA A 19 -5.10 -24.69 -2.44
C ALA A 19 -5.03 -24.31 -0.95
N GLN A 20 -4.13 -24.99 -0.24
CA GLN A 20 -3.93 -24.77 1.18
C GLN A 20 -3.29 -23.39 1.40
N GLU A 21 -3.76 -22.65 2.40
CA GLU A 21 -3.17 -21.38 2.81
C GLU A 21 -1.68 -21.54 3.14
N THR A 22 -0.87 -20.59 2.67
CA THR A 22 0.56 -20.61 2.98
C THR A 22 0.83 -19.91 4.32
N ARG A 23 1.93 -20.31 4.96
CA ARG A 23 2.43 -19.59 6.15
C ARG A 23 3.14 -18.31 5.72
N LEU A 24 3.17 -17.33 6.61
CA LEU A 24 4.02 -16.15 6.48
C LEU A 24 5.49 -16.59 6.35
N ARG A 25 6.16 -16.07 5.33
CA ARG A 25 7.59 -16.28 5.08
C ARG A 25 8.28 -14.93 5.05
N ALA A 26 9.32 -14.75 5.86
CA ALA A 26 10.15 -13.56 5.82
C ALA A 26 10.93 -13.50 4.50
N LEU A 27 11.09 -12.31 3.95
CA LEU A 27 11.86 -12.02 2.75
C LEU A 27 13.22 -11.41 3.16
N ASP A 28 14.04 -12.22 3.83
CA ASP A 28 15.25 -11.77 4.51
C ASP A 28 16.42 -11.49 3.55
N THR A 29 16.39 -12.10 2.38
CA THR A 29 17.44 -11.95 1.37
C THR A 29 17.00 -11.10 0.18
N GLY A 30 17.97 -10.59 -0.58
CA GLY A 30 17.68 -9.82 -1.80
C GLY A 30 17.02 -10.64 -2.91
N ASP A 31 17.28 -11.96 -2.92
CA ASP A 31 16.66 -12.86 -3.90
C ASP A 31 15.19 -13.15 -3.54
N GLU A 32 14.89 -13.35 -2.25
CA GLU A 32 13.53 -13.59 -1.77
C GLU A 32 12.63 -12.33 -1.91
N SER A 33 13.21 -11.15 -1.71
CA SER A 33 12.47 -9.88 -1.84
C SER A 33 12.35 -9.37 -3.29
N ARG A 34 12.99 -10.04 -4.24
CA ARG A 34 12.94 -9.64 -5.66
C ARG A 34 11.51 -9.56 -6.17
N GLY A 35 11.16 -8.41 -6.72
CA GLY A 35 9.80 -8.11 -7.19
C GLY A 35 8.87 -7.53 -6.10
N TRP A 36 9.34 -7.48 -4.84
CA TRP A 36 8.58 -6.93 -3.72
C TRP A 36 9.14 -5.60 -3.17
N ASP A 37 10.24 -5.10 -3.73
CA ASP A 37 10.92 -3.89 -3.25
C ASP A 37 10.06 -2.60 -3.40
N ALA A 38 8.96 -2.65 -4.16
CA ALA A 38 7.96 -1.59 -4.21
C ALA A 38 7.01 -1.59 -2.98
N VAL A 39 7.01 -2.65 -2.16
CA VAL A 39 6.42 -2.62 -0.82
C VAL A 39 7.42 -2.04 0.15
N GLY A 40 6.99 -1.10 0.97
CA GLY A 40 7.85 -0.40 1.91
C GLY A 40 7.25 -0.24 3.30
N LYS A 41 8.13 0.01 4.26
CA LYS A 41 7.78 0.39 5.62
C LYS A 41 7.53 1.91 5.65
N LEU A 42 6.44 2.33 6.26
CA LEU A 42 6.12 3.74 6.48
C LEU A 42 6.44 4.10 7.92
N LEU A 43 7.45 4.95 8.15
CA LEU A 43 7.73 5.52 9.46
C LEU A 43 6.83 6.73 9.70
N LEU A 44 6.13 6.76 10.82
CA LEU A 44 5.09 7.72 11.15
C LEU A 44 5.54 8.67 12.27
N ALA A 45 6.48 9.56 11.99
CA ALA A 45 6.90 10.61 12.90
C ALA A 45 7.23 10.12 14.33
N ASP A 46 8.05 9.08 14.48
CA ASP A 46 8.44 8.43 15.76
C ASP A 46 7.28 7.77 16.55
N ARG A 47 6.10 7.64 15.92
CA ARG A 47 4.88 7.10 16.54
C ARG A 47 4.53 5.68 16.12
N GLY A 48 5.44 5.00 15.47
CA GLY A 48 5.25 3.66 14.95
C GLY A 48 5.41 3.57 13.44
N PHE A 49 4.89 2.50 12.87
CA PHE A 49 5.00 2.27 11.45
C PHE A 49 3.75 1.60 10.88
N CYS A 50 3.58 1.76 9.58
CA CYS A 50 2.64 1.06 8.74
C CYS A 50 3.38 0.41 7.56
N THR A 51 2.65 -0.25 6.69
CA THR A 51 3.11 -0.72 5.39
C THR A 51 2.48 0.13 4.28
N GLY A 52 3.17 0.30 3.17
CA GLY A 52 2.64 0.93 1.97
C GLY A 52 3.24 0.30 0.72
N ALA A 53 2.68 0.61 -0.44
CA ALA A 53 3.18 0.10 -1.72
C ALA A 53 3.15 1.17 -2.81
N LEU A 54 4.20 1.21 -3.63
CA LEU A 54 4.23 2.09 -4.80
C LEU A 54 3.20 1.63 -5.84
N ILE A 55 2.34 2.54 -6.26
CA ILE A 55 1.40 2.40 -7.37
C ILE A 55 1.81 3.25 -8.59
N ARG A 56 2.63 4.28 -8.37
CA ARG A 56 3.37 5.08 -9.36
C ARG A 56 4.77 5.37 -8.82
N PRO A 57 5.73 5.83 -9.63
CA PRO A 57 7.08 6.11 -9.13
C PRO A 57 7.14 7.09 -7.95
N ASP A 58 6.13 7.93 -7.80
CA ASP A 58 6.00 8.99 -6.80
C ASP A 58 4.78 8.84 -5.89
N LEU A 59 3.95 7.79 -6.07
CA LEU A 59 2.75 7.59 -5.27
C LEU A 59 2.79 6.27 -4.49
N VAL A 60 2.59 6.37 -3.19
CA VAL A 60 2.48 5.22 -2.27
C VAL A 60 1.05 5.09 -1.78
N LEU A 61 0.44 3.93 -2.01
CA LEU A 61 -0.85 3.53 -1.47
C LEU A 61 -0.68 2.98 -0.06
N THR A 62 -1.56 3.37 0.86
CA THR A 62 -1.58 2.89 2.25
C THR A 62 -2.99 3.05 2.84
N ALA A 63 -3.18 2.73 4.13
CA ALA A 63 -4.43 2.98 4.84
C ALA A 63 -4.51 4.42 5.37
N ALA A 64 -5.71 5.00 5.36
CA ALA A 64 -5.93 6.37 5.84
C ALA A 64 -5.61 6.52 7.32
N HIS A 65 -5.97 5.54 8.17
CA HIS A 65 -5.69 5.60 9.61
C HIS A 65 -4.20 5.69 9.95
N CYS A 66 -3.30 5.24 9.05
CA CYS A 66 -1.86 5.39 9.20
C CYS A 66 -1.39 6.85 9.24
N LEU A 67 -2.19 7.76 8.67
CA LEU A 67 -1.87 9.18 8.59
C LEU A 67 -2.36 9.99 9.80
N TYR A 68 -2.81 9.29 10.86
CA TYR A 68 -3.30 9.92 12.08
C TYR A 68 -2.50 9.46 13.30
N ASP A 69 -2.22 10.39 14.16
CA ASP A 69 -1.61 10.11 15.46
C ASP A 69 -2.64 9.46 16.38
N LYS A 70 -2.32 8.29 16.91
CA LYS A 70 -3.26 7.48 17.70
C LYS A 70 -3.64 8.11 19.04
N GLU A 71 -2.79 8.95 19.61
CA GLU A 71 -3.03 9.57 20.91
C GLU A 71 -3.90 10.82 20.77
N SER A 72 -3.60 11.65 19.78
CA SER A 72 -4.28 12.94 19.59
C SER A 72 -5.41 12.90 18.56
N GLY A 73 -5.50 11.86 17.74
CA GLY A 73 -6.43 11.76 16.60
C GLY A 73 -6.15 12.78 15.49
N ARG A 74 -5.03 13.50 15.54
CA ARG A 74 -4.68 14.54 14.55
C ARG A 74 -3.91 13.95 13.39
N ARG A 75 -4.06 14.55 12.22
CA ARG A 75 -3.26 14.18 11.05
C ARG A 75 -1.76 14.41 11.30
N ILE A 76 -0.95 13.45 10.89
CA ILE A 76 0.51 13.56 10.91
C ILE A 76 0.92 14.49 9.75
N ASP A 77 1.88 15.38 10.01
CA ASP A 77 2.49 16.20 8.96
C ASP A 77 3.16 15.28 7.92
N PRO A 78 2.79 15.35 6.63
CA PRO A 78 3.37 14.53 5.58
C PRO A 78 4.90 14.55 5.56
N ALA A 79 5.52 15.70 5.78
CA ALA A 79 6.98 15.85 5.80
C ALA A 79 7.68 15.01 6.89
N ARG A 80 6.93 14.53 7.88
CA ARG A 80 7.41 13.65 8.95
C ARG A 80 7.13 12.17 8.69
N ILE A 81 6.57 11.84 7.53
CA ILE A 81 6.33 10.47 7.11
C ILE A 81 7.43 10.07 6.13
N GLU A 82 8.12 8.99 6.41
CA GLU A 82 9.17 8.46 5.55
C GLU A 82 8.78 7.09 4.99
N PHE A 83 8.88 6.92 3.68
CA PHE A 83 8.70 5.66 2.98
C PHE A 83 10.04 4.98 2.72
N LEU A 84 10.21 3.81 3.28
CA LEU A 84 11.39 2.95 3.17
C LEU A 84 11.08 1.82 2.19
N ALA A 85 11.30 2.04 0.89
CA ALA A 85 11.03 1.06 -0.15
C ALA A 85 11.95 -0.17 0.01
N GLY A 86 11.36 -1.37 0.03
CA GLY A 86 12.13 -2.61 0.16
C GLY A 86 12.98 -2.68 1.44
N TRP A 87 12.52 -2.10 2.54
CA TRP A 87 13.24 -2.12 3.83
C TRP A 87 13.56 -3.55 4.25
N ARG A 88 14.84 -3.81 4.55
CA ARG A 88 15.32 -5.12 5.01
C ARG A 88 16.61 -4.96 5.80
N ASN A 89 16.64 -5.56 7.00
CA ASN A 89 17.83 -5.69 7.84
C ASN A 89 18.62 -4.36 8.01
N GLY A 90 17.89 -3.28 8.36
CA GLY A 90 18.50 -1.97 8.62
C GLY A 90 18.73 -1.11 7.37
N ARG A 91 18.29 -1.55 6.16
CA ARG A 91 18.51 -0.81 4.92
C ARG A 91 17.30 -0.89 3.99
N ALA A 92 16.94 0.26 3.40
CA ALA A 92 15.97 0.32 2.31
C ALA A 92 16.67 0.44 0.94
N ALA A 93 15.99 0.02 -0.11
CA ALA A 93 16.44 0.27 -1.48
C ALA A 93 16.29 1.74 -1.87
N ALA A 94 15.29 2.44 -1.31
CA ALA A 94 15.13 3.88 -1.42
C ALA A 94 14.46 4.45 -0.17
N TYR A 95 14.81 5.69 0.18
CA TYR A 95 14.27 6.48 1.28
C TYR A 95 13.61 7.73 0.71
N ARG A 96 12.35 8.02 1.03
CA ARG A 96 11.62 9.20 0.54
C ARG A 96 10.70 9.74 1.62
N HIS A 97 10.67 11.05 1.78
CA HIS A 97 9.65 11.71 2.58
C HIS A 97 8.38 11.94 1.77
N ALA A 98 7.25 11.98 2.45
CA ALA A 98 6.02 12.38 1.79
C ALA A 98 6.00 13.91 1.64
N ARG A 99 5.69 14.38 0.42
CA ARG A 99 5.44 15.79 0.13
C ARG A 99 3.99 16.16 0.43
N ARG A 100 3.06 15.28 0.10
CA ARG A 100 1.63 15.40 0.37
C ARG A 100 1.06 14.08 0.83
N ALA A 101 -0.06 14.16 1.55
CA ALA A 101 -0.82 12.99 2.00
C ALA A 101 -2.30 13.26 1.81
N VAL A 102 -2.95 12.47 0.98
CA VAL A 102 -4.38 12.57 0.69
C VAL A 102 -5.08 11.34 1.24
N VAL A 103 -6.13 11.54 2.03
CA VAL A 103 -7.01 10.48 2.51
C VAL A 103 -8.33 10.56 1.77
N HIS A 104 -9.05 9.44 1.71
CA HIS A 104 -10.39 9.44 1.14
C HIS A 104 -11.27 10.53 1.79
N PRO A 105 -12.03 11.33 1.02
CA PRO A 105 -12.78 12.47 1.55
C PRO A 105 -13.80 12.09 2.64
N ASP A 106 -14.40 10.92 2.54
CA ASP A 106 -15.38 10.41 3.51
C ASP A 106 -14.74 9.69 4.71
N TYR A 107 -13.40 9.63 4.79
CA TYR A 107 -12.74 8.95 5.89
C TYR A 107 -12.81 9.76 7.19
N VAL A 108 -13.43 9.16 8.22
CA VAL A 108 -13.53 9.75 9.56
C VAL A 108 -12.75 8.90 10.56
N TYR A 109 -11.60 9.42 11.04
CA TYR A 109 -10.70 8.71 11.95
C TYR A 109 -11.38 8.27 13.26
N SER A 110 -12.26 9.12 13.80
CA SER A 110 -12.97 8.89 15.07
C SER A 110 -14.17 7.94 14.96
N SER A 111 -14.53 7.47 13.76
CA SER A 111 -15.62 6.49 13.62
C SER A 111 -15.19 5.15 14.23
N GLU A 112 -15.98 4.67 15.19
CA GLU A 112 -15.78 3.37 15.83
C GLU A 112 -16.41 2.22 15.05
N ASN A 113 -17.26 2.53 14.06
CA ASN A 113 -17.93 1.53 13.23
C ASN A 113 -17.01 1.03 12.10
N PRO A 114 -16.51 -0.22 12.16
CA PRO A 114 -15.65 -0.75 11.10
C PRO A 114 -16.34 -0.82 9.73
N ALA A 115 -17.66 -1.04 9.69
CA ALA A 115 -18.41 -1.11 8.44
C ALA A 115 -18.46 0.22 7.69
N GLU A 116 -18.35 1.35 8.39
CA GLU A 116 -18.27 2.68 7.79
C GLU A 116 -16.83 3.06 7.46
N ARG A 117 -15.88 2.65 8.29
CA ARG A 117 -14.49 3.09 8.19
C ARG A 117 -13.67 2.29 7.19
N VAL A 118 -13.77 0.96 7.21
CA VAL A 118 -12.94 0.08 6.35
C VAL A 118 -13.10 0.38 4.86
N PRO A 119 -14.31 0.61 4.32
CA PRO A 119 -14.51 0.89 2.89
C PRO A 119 -13.72 2.09 2.36
N VAL A 120 -13.50 3.08 3.21
CA VAL A 120 -12.86 4.37 2.88
C VAL A 120 -11.50 4.56 3.56
N ASP A 121 -10.97 3.52 4.19
CA ASP A 121 -9.67 3.57 4.88
C ASP A 121 -8.50 3.48 3.89
N ILE A 122 -8.48 4.39 2.94
CA ILE A 122 -7.50 4.47 1.87
C ILE A 122 -6.85 5.85 1.85
N ALA A 123 -5.55 5.87 1.65
CA ALA A 123 -4.77 7.08 1.46
C ALA A 123 -3.65 6.89 0.43
N VAL A 124 -3.26 8.00 -0.18
CA VAL A 124 -2.10 8.07 -1.07
C VAL A 124 -1.12 9.11 -0.52
N LEU A 125 0.15 8.73 -0.47
CA LEU A 125 1.26 9.64 -0.19
C LEU A 125 1.94 9.99 -1.52
N GLU A 126 2.09 11.27 -1.78
CA GLU A 126 2.98 11.75 -2.84
C GLU A 126 4.37 11.98 -2.27
N LEU A 127 5.36 11.34 -2.87
CA LEU A 127 6.75 11.41 -2.45
C LEU A 127 7.41 12.73 -2.88
N ASP A 128 8.39 13.18 -2.12
CA ASP A 128 9.22 14.36 -2.43
C ASP A 128 10.01 14.19 -3.73
N GLN A 129 10.40 12.97 -4.04
CA GLN A 129 11.08 12.59 -5.28
C GLN A 129 10.63 11.21 -5.75
N PRO A 130 10.44 11.00 -7.06
CA PRO A 130 10.06 9.71 -7.59
C PRO A 130 11.18 8.67 -7.41
N ILE A 131 10.78 7.40 -7.22
CA ILE A 131 11.68 6.26 -7.19
C ILE A 131 11.74 5.66 -8.61
N ARG A 132 12.90 5.78 -9.27
CA ARG A 132 13.14 5.28 -10.63
C ARG A 132 14.29 4.28 -10.67
N LEU A 133 14.33 3.37 -9.68
CA LEU A 133 15.30 2.29 -9.65
C LEU A 133 14.80 1.13 -10.52
N PRO A 134 15.64 0.54 -11.39
CA PRO A 134 15.21 -0.60 -12.24
C PRO A 134 14.72 -1.82 -11.47
N SER A 135 15.14 -1.98 -10.21
CA SER A 135 14.71 -3.06 -9.32
C SER A 135 13.34 -2.83 -8.66
N ILE A 136 12.80 -1.60 -8.74
CA ILE A 136 11.54 -1.22 -8.10
C ILE A 136 10.52 -0.87 -9.17
N THR A 137 9.56 -1.74 -9.37
CA THR A 137 8.46 -1.53 -10.30
C THR A 137 7.17 -1.29 -9.51
N PRO A 138 6.49 -0.13 -9.66
CA PRO A 138 5.19 0.10 -9.04
C PRO A 138 4.18 -0.97 -9.45
N PHE A 139 3.28 -1.31 -8.54
CA PHE A 139 2.23 -2.29 -8.79
C PHE A 139 1.05 -1.66 -9.53
N ALA A 140 0.48 -2.41 -10.46
CA ALA A 140 -0.82 -2.06 -11.04
C ALA A 140 -1.94 -2.44 -10.06
N ILE A 141 -3.05 -1.71 -10.17
CA ILE A 141 -4.29 -1.99 -9.43
C ILE A 141 -5.20 -2.85 -10.29
N GLU A 142 -5.93 -3.76 -9.67
CA GLU A 142 -6.93 -4.62 -10.30
C GLU A 142 -8.11 -4.87 -9.34
N ARG A 143 -9.22 -5.32 -9.90
CA ARG A 143 -10.40 -5.73 -9.11
C ARG A 143 -10.10 -6.98 -8.29
N PRO A 144 -10.61 -7.06 -7.06
CA PRO A 144 -10.43 -8.25 -6.24
C PRO A 144 -11.19 -9.45 -6.81
N PRO A 145 -10.68 -10.67 -6.61
CA PRO A 145 -11.36 -11.89 -7.01
C PRO A 145 -12.66 -12.10 -6.21
N LEU A 146 -13.53 -12.96 -6.70
CA LEU A 146 -14.76 -13.35 -6.01
C LEU A 146 -14.46 -14.12 -4.72
N ASN A 147 -15.51 -14.34 -3.91
CA ASN A 147 -15.43 -15.16 -2.71
C ASN A 147 -14.82 -16.55 -3.01
N GLY A 148 -13.91 -17.00 -2.15
CA GLY A 148 -13.12 -18.20 -2.35
C GLY A 148 -11.88 -17.99 -3.24
N GLY A 149 -11.75 -16.82 -3.87
CA GLY A 149 -10.56 -16.48 -4.66
C GLY A 149 -9.32 -16.32 -3.80
N GLN A 150 -8.17 -16.66 -4.39
CA GLN A 150 -6.88 -16.60 -3.73
C GLN A 150 -6.26 -15.23 -3.86
N VAL A 151 -5.66 -14.77 -2.76
CA VAL A 151 -4.89 -13.54 -2.68
C VAL A 151 -3.66 -13.78 -1.83
N GLY A 152 -2.69 -12.86 -1.88
CA GLY A 152 -1.53 -12.85 -1.00
C GLY A 152 -1.34 -11.50 -0.35
N VAL A 153 -0.53 -11.42 0.69
CA VAL A 153 -0.19 -10.17 1.38
C VAL A 153 1.31 -10.07 1.62
N VAL A 154 1.87 -8.89 1.39
CA VAL A 154 3.24 -8.56 1.79
C VAL A 154 3.19 -7.41 2.79
N SER A 155 3.74 -7.63 3.98
CA SER A 155 3.63 -6.63 5.04
C SER A 155 4.80 -6.65 6.00
N TYR A 156 5.05 -5.51 6.62
CA TYR A 156 5.80 -5.39 7.87
C TYR A 156 4.83 -5.52 9.04
N ALA A 157 5.29 -6.01 10.19
CA ALA A 157 4.48 -6.00 11.40
C ALA A 157 5.35 -6.03 12.66
N GLN A 158 4.72 -5.78 13.80
CA GLN A 158 5.36 -5.91 15.10
C GLN A 158 5.97 -7.32 15.26
N GLY A 159 7.20 -7.40 15.74
CA GLY A 159 7.96 -8.66 15.85
C GLY A 159 8.57 -9.16 14.53
N ARG A 160 8.24 -8.55 13.38
CA ARG A 160 8.80 -8.83 12.04
C ARG A 160 8.93 -7.54 11.21
N SER A 161 9.44 -6.48 11.82
CA SER A 161 9.54 -5.15 11.21
C SER A 161 10.84 -4.93 10.44
N GLU A 162 11.79 -5.86 10.54
CA GLU A 162 13.12 -5.71 9.93
C GLU A 162 13.21 -6.26 8.50
N ALA A 163 12.24 -7.06 8.09
CA ALA A 163 12.06 -7.48 6.71
C ALA A 163 10.57 -7.65 6.39
N PRO A 164 10.13 -7.47 5.14
CA PRO A 164 8.76 -7.77 4.78
C PRO A 164 8.52 -9.28 4.88
N SER A 165 7.28 -9.66 5.17
CA SER A 165 6.87 -11.07 5.13
C SER A 165 5.78 -11.23 4.08
N LEU A 166 5.88 -12.30 3.30
CA LEU A 166 4.92 -12.71 2.29
C LEU A 166 4.09 -13.88 2.82
N GLN A 167 2.78 -13.75 2.78
CA GLN A 167 1.85 -14.87 2.72
C GLN A 167 1.33 -14.97 1.29
N GLU A 168 1.73 -16.00 0.58
CA GLU A 168 1.52 -16.11 -0.86
C GLU A 168 0.08 -16.48 -1.20
N ILE A 169 -0.55 -17.30 -0.34
CA ILE A 169 -1.94 -17.72 -0.50
C ILE A 169 -2.69 -17.54 0.81
N CYS A 170 -3.69 -16.69 0.78
CA CYS A 170 -4.83 -16.61 1.69
C CYS A 170 -6.09 -16.40 0.84
N ASN A 171 -7.27 -16.36 1.44
CA ASN A 171 -8.52 -16.42 0.69
C ASN A 171 -9.42 -15.22 0.96
N VAL A 172 -10.21 -14.84 -0.03
CA VAL A 172 -11.37 -13.97 0.16
C VAL A 172 -12.48 -14.80 0.77
N LEU A 173 -12.72 -14.64 2.08
CA LEU A 173 -13.76 -15.36 2.83
C LEU A 173 -15.14 -14.79 2.57
N GLY A 174 -15.22 -13.49 2.31
CA GLY A 174 -16.46 -12.78 2.08
C GLY A 174 -16.25 -11.35 1.64
N ARG A 175 -17.33 -10.68 1.26
CA ARG A 175 -17.36 -9.27 0.87
C ARG A 175 -18.46 -8.55 1.63
N MET A 176 -18.18 -7.35 2.05
CA MET A 176 -19.13 -6.36 2.53
C MET A 176 -19.09 -5.16 1.57
N PRO A 177 -20.06 -4.25 1.56
CA PRO A 177 -19.98 -3.06 0.74
C PRO A 177 -18.63 -2.32 0.92
N GLY A 178 -17.85 -2.19 -0.15
CA GLY A 178 -16.54 -1.54 -0.14
C GLY A 178 -15.43 -2.26 0.63
N SER A 179 -15.63 -3.51 1.08
CA SER A 179 -14.66 -4.21 1.93
C SER A 179 -14.54 -5.69 1.63
N LEU A 180 -13.36 -6.24 1.87
CA LEU A 180 -13.04 -7.66 1.79
C LEU A 180 -12.80 -8.24 3.17
N VAL A 181 -13.30 -9.44 3.40
CA VAL A 181 -12.98 -10.29 4.56
C VAL A 181 -11.98 -11.33 4.09
N LEU A 182 -10.80 -11.34 4.68
CA LEU A 182 -9.65 -12.13 4.21
C LEU A 182 -9.13 -13.05 5.32
N SER A 183 -8.68 -14.25 4.96
CA SER A 183 -8.02 -15.16 5.88
C SER A 183 -6.53 -14.85 6.07
N CYS A 184 -6.05 -13.75 5.51
CA CYS A 184 -4.65 -13.37 5.55
C CYS A 184 -4.18 -13.06 6.98
N SER A 185 -2.95 -13.52 7.31
CA SER A 185 -2.33 -13.26 8.60
C SER A 185 -1.76 -11.86 8.67
N VAL A 186 -2.39 -11.00 9.46
CA VAL A 186 -1.98 -9.61 9.65
C VAL A 186 -1.81 -9.29 11.14
N ASP A 187 -0.97 -8.30 11.45
CA ASP A 187 -0.76 -7.81 12.81
C ASP A 187 -0.45 -6.30 12.79
N PHE A 188 -0.23 -5.68 13.97
CA PHE A 188 0.14 -4.27 14.08
C PHE A 188 1.35 -3.95 13.20
N GLY A 189 1.21 -2.92 12.34
CA GLY A 189 2.17 -2.57 11.30
C GLY A 189 1.84 -3.12 9.91
N SER A 190 0.98 -4.15 9.80
CA SER A 190 0.44 -4.59 8.51
C SER A 190 -0.63 -3.64 7.94
N SER A 191 -1.07 -2.66 8.72
CA SER A 191 -1.95 -1.57 8.25
C SER A 191 -1.39 -0.92 6.99
N GLY A 192 -2.22 -0.74 5.97
CA GLY A 192 -1.80 -0.21 4.68
C GLY A 192 -1.06 -1.21 3.78
N ALA A 193 -0.87 -2.45 4.22
CA ALA A 193 -0.23 -3.47 3.41
C ALA A 193 -1.07 -3.81 2.17
N PRO A 194 -0.44 -3.93 1.00
CA PRO A 194 -1.13 -4.34 -0.21
C PRO A 194 -1.52 -5.81 -0.15
N VAL A 195 -2.74 -6.09 -0.59
CA VAL A 195 -3.25 -7.44 -0.87
C VAL A 195 -3.20 -7.65 -2.38
N PHE A 196 -2.66 -8.77 -2.81
CA PHE A 196 -2.35 -9.04 -4.20
C PHE A 196 -3.12 -10.23 -4.76
N THR A 197 -3.44 -10.17 -6.06
CA THR A 197 -3.56 -11.35 -6.90
C THR A 197 -2.23 -11.63 -7.57
N ILE A 198 -1.90 -12.91 -7.73
CA ILE A 198 -0.70 -13.38 -8.41
C ILE A 198 -1.15 -14.34 -9.51
N GLU A 199 -1.27 -13.82 -10.73
CA GLU A 199 -1.77 -14.57 -11.88
C GLU A 199 -0.76 -14.52 -13.03
N ASN A 200 -0.41 -15.69 -13.56
CA ASN A 200 0.52 -15.80 -14.70
C ASN A 200 1.84 -15.03 -14.50
N GLY A 201 2.36 -15.03 -13.26
CA GLY A 201 3.58 -14.31 -12.89
C GLY A 201 3.41 -12.78 -12.80
N ARG A 202 2.19 -12.27 -12.88
CA ARG A 202 1.87 -10.85 -12.68
C ARG A 202 1.24 -10.65 -11.32
N THR A 203 1.80 -9.71 -10.57
CA THR A 203 1.31 -9.32 -9.25
C THR A 203 0.56 -7.99 -9.37
N ARG A 204 -0.67 -7.93 -8.86
CA ARG A 204 -1.51 -6.74 -8.90
C ARG A 204 -2.17 -6.51 -7.55
N ILE A 205 -2.25 -5.27 -7.10
CA ILE A 205 -2.92 -4.90 -5.86
C ILE A 205 -4.42 -4.90 -6.09
N VAL A 206 -5.16 -5.57 -5.20
CA VAL A 206 -6.62 -5.67 -5.24
C VAL A 206 -7.29 -5.12 -3.98
N SER A 207 -6.54 -4.91 -2.91
CA SER A 207 -7.04 -4.37 -1.65
C SER A 207 -5.89 -3.84 -0.79
N VAL A 208 -6.23 -3.09 0.26
CA VAL A 208 -5.30 -2.61 1.28
C VAL A 208 -5.79 -3.05 2.65
N VAL A 209 -4.91 -3.60 3.47
CA VAL A 209 -5.21 -4.03 4.84
C VAL A 209 -5.59 -2.82 5.68
N SER A 210 -6.80 -2.82 6.20
CA SER A 210 -7.33 -1.79 7.10
C SER A 210 -7.35 -2.22 8.56
N ALA A 211 -7.85 -3.42 8.85
CA ALA A 211 -8.03 -3.87 10.21
C ALA A 211 -7.77 -5.37 10.39
N LYS A 212 -7.45 -5.74 11.63
CA LYS A 212 -7.47 -7.11 12.13
C LYS A 212 -8.78 -7.30 12.90
N ALA A 213 -9.46 -8.42 12.69
CA ALA A 213 -10.68 -8.78 13.37
C ALA A 213 -10.69 -10.28 13.68
N GLU A 214 -11.80 -10.77 14.21
CA GLU A 214 -12.02 -12.18 14.50
C GLU A 214 -13.41 -12.59 13.96
N MET A 215 -13.48 -13.77 13.38
CA MET A 215 -14.72 -14.39 12.90
C MET A 215 -14.70 -15.87 13.30
N ASP A 216 -15.72 -16.32 14.04
CA ASP A 216 -15.85 -17.69 14.54
C ASP A 216 -14.59 -18.19 15.29
N GLY A 217 -14.00 -17.34 16.14
CA GLY A 217 -12.80 -17.65 16.91
C GLY A 217 -11.50 -17.70 16.08
N LYS A 218 -11.54 -17.29 14.81
CA LYS A 218 -10.38 -17.26 13.92
C LYS A 218 -9.99 -15.84 13.56
N PRO A 219 -8.68 -15.50 13.57
CA PRO A 219 -8.23 -14.19 13.13
C PRO A 219 -8.48 -14.01 11.63
N ILE A 220 -8.98 -12.83 11.28
CA ILE A 220 -9.22 -12.40 9.90
C ILE A 220 -8.61 -11.01 9.69
N ALA A 221 -8.40 -10.66 8.42
CA ALA A 221 -8.09 -9.31 8.01
C ALA A 221 -9.30 -8.68 7.30
N LEU A 222 -9.50 -7.38 7.52
CA LEU A 222 -10.42 -6.57 6.74
C LEU A 222 -9.60 -5.68 5.81
N GLY A 223 -9.96 -5.68 4.53
CA GLY A 223 -9.31 -4.86 3.51
C GLY A 223 -10.30 -3.95 2.81
N ALA A 224 -9.89 -2.74 2.48
CA ALA A 224 -10.66 -1.82 1.66
C ALA A 224 -10.65 -2.30 0.19
N ASP A 225 -11.80 -2.26 -0.48
CA ASP A 225 -11.88 -2.38 -1.93
C ASP A 225 -11.28 -1.11 -2.56
N LEU A 226 -10.57 -1.25 -3.67
CA LEU A 226 -9.84 -0.13 -4.27
C LEU A 226 -10.55 0.50 -5.47
N GLU A 227 -11.61 -0.12 -5.99
CA GLU A 227 -12.20 0.29 -7.27
C GLU A 227 -12.58 1.78 -7.26
N ASP A 228 -13.63 2.14 -6.54
CA ASP A 228 -14.10 3.52 -6.49
C ASP A 228 -13.28 4.40 -5.51
N PRO A 229 -12.97 3.94 -4.28
CA PRO A 229 -12.33 4.79 -3.28
C PRO A 229 -10.92 5.27 -3.66
N LEU A 230 -10.16 4.51 -4.44
CA LEU A 230 -8.86 4.97 -4.89
C LEU A 230 -8.98 6.06 -5.97
N GLU A 231 -9.99 5.98 -6.84
CA GLU A 231 -10.27 7.02 -7.83
C GLU A 231 -10.59 8.35 -7.15
N ASP A 232 -11.40 8.34 -6.08
CA ASP A 232 -11.74 9.53 -5.30
C ASP A 232 -10.50 10.16 -4.65
N VAL A 233 -9.60 9.35 -4.06
CA VAL A 233 -8.34 9.85 -3.49
C VAL A 233 -7.42 10.43 -4.55
N LEU A 234 -7.33 9.82 -5.73
CA LEU A 234 -6.51 10.33 -6.84
C LEU A 234 -7.09 11.61 -7.44
N ALA A 235 -8.42 11.72 -7.53
CA ALA A 235 -9.09 12.94 -7.98
C ALA A 235 -8.84 14.11 -7.02
N GLU A 236 -8.86 13.87 -5.70
CA GLU A 236 -8.53 14.86 -4.69
C GLU A 236 -7.06 15.31 -4.80
N LEU A 237 -6.15 14.36 -5.03
CA LEU A 237 -4.73 14.65 -5.25
C LEU A 237 -4.52 15.57 -6.46
N ASP A 238 -5.22 15.31 -7.57
CA ASP A 238 -5.14 16.11 -8.81
C ASP A 238 -5.79 17.52 -8.63
N ALA A 239 -6.88 17.60 -7.85
CA ALA A 239 -7.55 18.88 -7.55
C ALA A 239 -6.64 19.82 -6.75
N ASP A 240 -5.91 19.28 -5.76
CA ASP A 240 -4.94 20.05 -4.96
C ASP A 240 -3.78 20.57 -5.83
N GLU A 241 -3.29 19.82 -6.81
CA GLU A 241 -2.29 20.32 -7.76
C GLU A 241 -2.80 21.50 -8.58
N GLY A 242 -4.07 21.46 -8.98
CA GLY A 242 -4.70 22.55 -9.71
C GLY A 242 -4.77 23.86 -8.90
N GLN A 243 -4.91 23.78 -7.58
CA GLN A 243 -4.89 24.94 -6.68
C GLN A 243 -3.47 25.49 -6.46
N ILE A 244 -2.47 24.64 -6.28
CA ILE A 244 -1.08 25.06 -6.11
C ILE A 244 -0.54 25.73 -7.37
N ARG A 245 -0.90 25.27 -8.57
CA ARG A 245 -0.52 25.90 -9.85
C ARG A 245 -1.18 27.26 -10.08
N ARG A 246 -2.34 27.53 -9.47
CA ARG A 246 -3.04 28.83 -9.58
C ARG A 246 -2.47 29.92 -8.68
N VAL A 247 -1.73 29.58 -7.65
CA VAL A 247 -0.95 30.53 -6.85
C VAL A 247 0.34 30.83 -7.61
N GLN A 248 0.24 31.52 -8.74
CA GLN A 248 1.40 32.16 -9.33
C GLN A 248 1.94 33.18 -8.33
N PRO A 249 3.25 33.18 -8.00
CA PRO A 249 3.83 34.28 -7.26
C PRO A 249 3.65 35.52 -8.14
N GLN A 250 2.81 36.44 -7.70
CA GLN A 250 2.80 37.77 -8.26
C GLN A 250 4.18 38.35 -7.97
N LEU A 251 5.07 38.31 -8.99
CA LEU A 251 6.23 39.13 -9.01
C LEU A 251 5.73 40.60 -8.89
N ARG A 252 5.69 41.07 -7.65
CA ARG A 252 5.62 42.53 -7.41
C ARG A 252 6.92 43.09 -8.00
N MET A 253 6.87 43.49 -9.25
CA MET A 253 7.82 44.44 -9.77
C MET A 253 7.57 45.73 -8.95
N SER A 254 8.32 45.90 -7.86
CA SER A 254 8.51 47.20 -7.26
C SER A 254 9.28 48.02 -8.28
N ALA A 255 8.59 48.95 -8.94
CA ALA A 255 9.21 50.06 -9.62
C ALA A 255 9.91 50.90 -8.54
N GLY A 256 11.16 50.58 -8.25
CA GLY A 256 12.05 51.27 -7.33
C GLY A 256 13.23 51.81 -8.11
N ALA A 257 13.20 53.08 -8.30
CA ALA A 257 14.25 54.03 -8.60
C ALA A 257 15.67 53.54 -8.90
N GLY A 258 16.24 54.07 -9.96
CA GLY A 258 17.54 53.94 -10.53
C GLY A 258 18.70 53.79 -9.55
N GLY A 259 19.44 52.69 -9.76
CA GLY A 259 20.78 52.50 -9.28
C GLY A 259 21.58 51.82 -10.37
N GLY A 260 22.25 52.59 -11.21
CA GLY A 260 23.07 52.10 -12.29
C GLY A 260 24.24 51.30 -11.74
N ALA A 261 24.37 50.05 -12.19
CA ALA A 261 25.55 49.24 -11.96
C ALA A 261 26.75 49.85 -12.70
N LYS A 262 27.75 50.35 -11.96
CA LYS A 262 29.00 50.85 -12.48
C LYS A 262 29.95 49.70 -12.71
N PHE A 263 30.18 49.33 -13.98
CA PHE A 263 31.23 48.37 -14.33
C PHE A 263 32.58 49.06 -14.20
N LEU A 264 33.43 48.62 -13.30
CA LEU A 264 34.84 48.97 -13.22
C LEU A 264 35.60 48.11 -14.24
N ARG A 265 36.31 48.77 -15.19
CA ARG A 265 37.29 48.11 -16.07
C ARG A 265 38.54 47.81 -15.27
N PRO A 266 39.19 46.65 -15.42
CA PRO A 266 40.50 46.45 -14.91
C PRO A 266 41.53 47.26 -15.75
N GLU A 267 42.40 47.98 -15.06
CA GLU A 267 43.56 48.64 -15.68
C GLU A 267 44.57 47.55 -16.10
N SER A 268 44.98 47.61 -17.34
CA SER A 268 46.11 46.80 -17.88
C SER A 268 47.43 47.40 -17.46
N PRO A 269 48.51 46.56 -17.31
CA PRO A 269 49.83 46.94 -16.83
C PRO A 269 50.61 47.82 -17.79
#